data_79c0582e8a366a0d574217980ade8523
#
_entry.id   79c0582e8a366a0d574217980ade8523
#
_cell.length_a   1.000
_cell.length_b   1.000
_cell.length_c   1.000
_cell.angle_alpha   90.00
_cell.angle_beta   90.00
_cell.angle_gamma   90.00
#
_symmetry.space_group_name_H-M   'P 1'
#
loop_
_entity.id
_entity.type
_entity.pdbx_description
1 polymer ?
#
loop_
_entity_poly.entity_id
_entity_poly.type
_entity_poly.pdbx_seq_one_letter_code
_entity_poly.pdbx_strand_id
1 'polypeptide(L)'
;ISLRCKAGQWTDALGVADQELRRALEHGFQKPELQEVVANVRNSLEQAVKTASTRRSDGIADEIAESLLERDVWTTPEADLALYAPALAKITVEDCVAALRDTWSPAHRLVMITGNAKVADGDQALAAITTAFEKSRALAVKAPEAVKEATWAYTSFGAPGKIAKTDTVADLGITLLQFENGVRLNLKKTDFEANS
;
A
#
# COMPACT_ATOMS: atom_id res chain seq x y z
N ILE A 1 6.81 -6.25 11.26
CA ILE A 1 6.68 -4.78 11.28
C ILE A 1 8.06 -4.21 11.08
N SER A 2 8.22 -3.29 10.15
CA SER A 2 9.48 -2.59 9.87
C SER A 2 9.28 -1.09 9.95
N LEU A 3 10.17 -0.38 10.64
CA LEU A 3 10.17 1.08 10.71
C LEU A 3 11.53 1.63 10.31
N ARG A 4 11.52 2.78 9.65
CA ARG A 4 12.73 3.56 9.36
C ARG A 4 12.74 4.81 10.23
N CYS A 5 13.87 5.08 10.87
CA CYS A 5 14.02 6.25 11.74
C CYS A 5 15.37 6.94 11.50
N LYS A 6 15.50 8.16 12.01
CA LYS A 6 16.79 8.84 12.03
C LYS A 6 17.75 8.14 13.02
N ALA A 7 19.05 8.28 12.78
CA ALA A 7 20.07 7.79 13.70
C ALA A 7 19.81 8.32 15.12
N GLY A 8 19.84 7.46 16.11
CA GLY A 8 19.59 7.81 17.52
C GLY A 8 18.11 7.83 17.96
N GLN A 9 17.15 7.66 17.03
CA GLN A 9 15.71 7.62 17.36
C GLN A 9 15.13 6.20 17.36
N TRP A 10 15.96 5.19 17.45
CA TRP A 10 15.52 3.81 17.39
C TRP A 10 14.61 3.40 18.57
N THR A 11 14.82 3.98 19.76
CA THR A 11 13.97 3.73 20.94
C THR A 11 12.54 4.21 20.73
N ASP A 12 12.37 5.40 20.14
CA ASP A 12 11.06 5.95 19.81
C ASP A 12 10.37 5.13 18.71
N ALA A 13 11.14 4.75 17.68
CA ALA A 13 10.64 3.90 16.61
C ALA A 13 10.18 2.52 17.14
N LEU A 14 10.97 1.90 18.03
CA LEU A 14 10.58 0.65 18.68
C LEU A 14 9.30 0.82 19.52
N GLY A 15 9.19 1.93 20.24
CA GLY A 15 8.01 2.27 21.01
C GLY A 15 6.77 2.42 20.12
N VAL A 16 6.88 3.13 19.00
CA VAL A 16 5.80 3.26 18.02
C VAL A 16 5.41 1.90 17.46
N ALA A 17 6.38 1.07 17.04
CA ALA A 17 6.10 -0.27 16.49
C ALA A 17 5.32 -1.15 17.47
N ASP A 18 5.75 -1.20 18.73
CA ASP A 18 5.09 -2.00 19.77
C ASP A 18 3.69 -1.46 20.09
N GLN A 19 3.56 -0.16 20.25
CA GLN A 19 2.28 0.45 20.64
C GLN A 19 1.24 0.35 19.52
N GLU A 20 1.61 0.55 18.25
CA GLU A 20 0.69 0.40 17.12
C GLU A 20 0.27 -1.06 16.92
N LEU A 21 1.20 -2.01 17.07
CA LEU A 21 0.85 -3.43 17.04
C LEU A 21 -0.15 -3.78 18.15
N ARG A 22 0.12 -3.35 19.38
CA ARG A 22 -0.79 -3.59 20.50
C ARG A 22 -2.14 -2.90 20.32
N ARG A 23 -2.15 -1.70 19.76
CA ARG A 23 -3.37 -0.98 19.44
C ARG A 23 -4.22 -1.79 18.45
N ALA A 24 -3.61 -2.32 17.39
CA ALA A 24 -4.31 -3.16 16.42
C ALA A 24 -4.81 -4.47 17.05
N LEU A 25 -4.01 -5.11 17.91
CA LEU A 25 -4.40 -6.35 18.60
C LEU A 25 -5.53 -6.15 19.63
N GLU A 26 -5.54 -5.04 20.36
CA GLU A 26 -6.50 -4.72 21.41
C GLU A 26 -7.78 -4.12 20.86
N HIS A 27 -7.67 -3.19 19.93
CA HIS A 27 -8.80 -2.38 19.45
C HIS A 27 -9.22 -2.71 18.00
N GLY A 28 -8.42 -3.49 17.28
CA GLY A 28 -8.70 -3.86 15.90
C GLY A 28 -8.46 -2.73 14.90
N PHE A 29 -9.11 -2.85 13.77
CA PHE A 29 -9.05 -1.92 12.64
C PHE A 29 -10.38 -1.19 12.48
N GLN A 30 -10.36 -0.05 11.77
CA GLN A 30 -11.57 0.67 11.43
C GLN A 30 -12.04 0.31 10.01
N LYS A 31 -13.35 0.37 9.79
CA LYS A 31 -13.94 0.07 8.47
C LYS A 31 -13.35 0.89 7.32
N PRO A 32 -13.08 2.20 7.46
CA PRO A 32 -12.44 2.98 6.39
C PRO A 32 -11.04 2.48 6.03
N GLU A 33 -10.26 1.99 7.00
CA GLU A 33 -8.93 1.42 6.75
C GLU A 33 -9.02 0.16 5.88
N LEU A 34 -9.95 -0.73 6.21
CA LEU A 34 -10.21 -1.92 5.40
C LEU A 34 -10.68 -1.55 3.99
N GLN A 35 -11.59 -0.59 3.86
CA GLN A 35 -12.10 -0.14 2.57
C GLN A 35 -10.98 0.41 1.67
N GLU A 36 -10.06 1.19 2.24
CA GLU A 36 -8.91 1.72 1.50
C GLU A 36 -7.99 0.58 1.02
N VAL A 37 -7.66 -0.36 1.89
CA VAL A 37 -6.80 -1.51 1.52
C VAL A 37 -7.47 -2.36 0.43
N VAL A 38 -8.75 -2.68 0.58
CA VAL A 38 -9.51 -3.45 -0.41
C VAL A 38 -9.55 -2.74 -1.76
N ALA A 39 -9.78 -1.42 -1.77
CA ALA A 39 -9.77 -0.62 -2.99
C ALA A 39 -8.39 -0.62 -3.66
N ASN A 40 -7.31 -0.47 -2.90
CA ASN A 40 -5.95 -0.48 -3.39
C ASN A 40 -5.56 -1.84 -3.97
N VAL A 41 -5.85 -2.94 -3.27
CA VAL A 41 -5.57 -4.30 -3.75
C VAL A 41 -6.34 -4.58 -5.03
N ARG A 42 -7.63 -4.25 -5.06
CA ARG A 42 -8.46 -4.42 -6.26
C ARG A 42 -7.92 -3.63 -7.45
N ASN A 43 -7.57 -2.36 -7.23
CA ASN A 43 -6.98 -1.52 -8.27
C ASN A 43 -5.66 -2.12 -8.79
N SER A 44 -4.81 -2.66 -7.92
CA SER A 44 -3.57 -3.33 -8.31
C SER A 44 -3.82 -4.55 -9.19
N LEU A 45 -4.81 -5.38 -8.86
CA LEU A 45 -5.22 -6.53 -9.67
C LEU A 45 -5.75 -6.10 -11.04
N GLU A 46 -6.60 -5.07 -11.09
CA GLU A 46 -7.15 -4.52 -12.32
C GLU A 46 -6.04 -3.92 -13.21
N GLN A 47 -5.06 -3.24 -12.63
CA GLN A 47 -3.91 -2.71 -13.37
C GLN A 47 -3.00 -3.83 -13.89
N ALA A 48 -2.77 -4.89 -13.10
CA ALA A 48 -2.00 -6.05 -13.55
C ALA A 48 -2.61 -6.69 -14.82
N VAL A 49 -3.94 -6.83 -14.87
CA VAL A 49 -4.65 -7.30 -16.07
C VAL A 49 -4.44 -6.36 -17.25
N LYS A 50 -4.60 -5.04 -17.04
CA LYS A 50 -4.44 -4.05 -18.11
C LYS A 50 -3.03 -4.04 -18.71
N THR A 51 -2.02 -4.27 -17.89
CA THR A 51 -0.60 -4.26 -18.31
C THR A 51 -0.03 -5.64 -18.63
N ALA A 52 -0.87 -6.70 -18.59
CA ALA A 52 -0.42 -8.08 -18.81
C ALA A 52 0.35 -8.28 -20.12
N SER A 53 -0.09 -7.62 -21.20
CA SER A 53 0.53 -7.72 -22.53
C SER A 53 1.90 -7.05 -22.64
N THR A 54 2.26 -6.18 -21.70
CA THR A 54 3.55 -5.45 -21.70
C THR A 54 4.57 -6.06 -20.71
N ARG A 55 4.20 -7.14 -20.04
CA ARG A 55 5.09 -7.83 -19.09
C ARG A 55 6.28 -8.45 -19.82
N ARG A 56 7.44 -8.34 -19.21
CA ARG A 56 8.67 -8.92 -19.73
C ARG A 56 8.72 -10.43 -19.49
N SER A 57 9.20 -11.16 -20.48
CA SER A 57 9.28 -12.63 -20.41
C SER A 57 10.24 -13.12 -19.32
N ASP A 58 11.33 -12.39 -19.04
CA ASP A 58 12.26 -12.71 -17.94
C ASP A 58 11.55 -12.61 -16.59
N GLY A 59 10.76 -11.55 -16.33
CA GLY A 59 10.00 -11.43 -15.11
C GLY A 59 8.96 -12.54 -14.93
N ILE A 60 8.28 -12.93 -16.01
CA ILE A 60 7.34 -14.06 -15.96
C ILE A 60 8.06 -15.38 -15.64
N ALA A 61 9.23 -15.59 -16.23
CA ALA A 61 10.03 -16.79 -15.96
C ALA A 61 10.49 -16.85 -14.49
N ASP A 62 10.90 -15.72 -13.92
CA ASP A 62 11.29 -15.63 -12.51
C ASP A 62 10.10 -15.92 -11.58
N GLU A 63 8.93 -15.36 -11.84
CA GLU A 63 7.70 -15.64 -11.08
C GLU A 63 7.30 -17.13 -11.12
N ILE A 64 7.40 -17.77 -12.29
CA ILE A 64 7.12 -19.21 -12.43
C ILE A 64 8.13 -20.02 -11.61
N ALA A 65 9.42 -19.67 -11.69
CA ALA A 65 10.45 -20.35 -10.94
C ALA A 65 10.26 -20.22 -9.43
N GLU A 66 9.91 -19.02 -8.94
CA GLU A 66 9.60 -18.76 -7.54
C GLU A 66 8.39 -19.57 -7.07
N SER A 67 7.30 -19.56 -7.83
CA SER A 67 6.11 -20.35 -7.52
C SER A 67 6.43 -21.85 -7.39
N LEU A 68 7.29 -22.37 -8.27
CA LEU A 68 7.72 -23.77 -8.19
C LEU A 68 8.54 -24.07 -6.94
N LEU A 69 9.42 -23.15 -6.55
CA LEU A 69 10.24 -23.28 -5.32
C LEU A 69 9.38 -23.23 -4.06
N GLU A 70 8.39 -22.37 -4.04
CA GLU A 70 7.46 -22.20 -2.92
C GLU A 70 6.34 -23.24 -2.92
N ARG A 71 6.23 -24.05 -3.96
CA ARG A 71 5.16 -25.03 -4.20
C ARG A 71 3.78 -24.39 -4.34
N ASP A 72 3.75 -23.18 -4.87
CA ASP A 72 2.53 -22.47 -5.20
C ASP A 72 2.12 -22.68 -6.66
N VAL A 73 0.87 -22.39 -6.96
CA VAL A 73 0.35 -22.44 -8.32
C VAL A 73 0.50 -21.05 -8.94
N TRP A 74 1.35 -20.97 -9.96
CA TRP A 74 1.45 -19.74 -10.74
C TRP A 74 0.14 -19.49 -11.51
N THR A 75 -0.36 -18.24 -11.46
CA THR A 75 -1.60 -17.83 -12.10
C THR A 75 -1.37 -16.60 -12.98
N THR A 76 -2.25 -16.38 -13.97
CA THR A 76 -2.23 -15.16 -14.78
C THR A 76 -2.91 -14.01 -14.04
N PRO A 77 -2.61 -12.73 -14.38
CA PRO A 77 -3.29 -11.59 -13.79
C PRO A 77 -4.83 -11.65 -13.89
N GLU A 78 -5.37 -12.20 -14.98
CA GLU A 78 -6.81 -12.38 -15.14
C GLU A 78 -7.38 -13.43 -14.18
N ALA A 79 -6.63 -14.51 -13.97
CA ALA A 79 -7.01 -15.56 -13.02
C ALA A 79 -6.95 -15.03 -11.58
N ASP A 80 -5.92 -14.24 -11.24
CA ASP A 80 -5.81 -13.60 -9.95
C ASP A 80 -6.97 -12.64 -9.68
N LEU A 81 -7.30 -11.78 -10.63
CA LEU A 81 -8.44 -10.86 -10.49
C LEU A 81 -9.74 -11.65 -10.29
N ALA A 82 -9.97 -12.71 -11.08
CA ALA A 82 -11.17 -13.54 -10.98
C ALA A 82 -11.27 -14.28 -9.63
N LEU A 83 -10.13 -14.68 -9.07
CA LEU A 83 -10.05 -15.40 -7.80
C LEU A 83 -10.20 -14.44 -6.60
N TYR A 84 -9.42 -13.37 -6.58
CA TYR A 84 -9.29 -12.52 -5.40
C TYR A 84 -10.37 -11.43 -5.29
N ALA A 85 -10.87 -10.86 -6.39
CA ALA A 85 -11.83 -9.77 -6.31
C ALA A 85 -13.15 -10.17 -5.59
N PRO A 86 -13.74 -11.36 -5.83
CA PRO A 86 -14.91 -11.81 -5.08
C PRO A 86 -14.61 -12.09 -3.58
N ALA A 87 -13.40 -12.55 -3.26
CA ALA A 87 -12.96 -12.78 -1.89
C ALA A 87 -12.79 -11.47 -1.14
N LEU A 88 -12.10 -10.49 -1.74
CA LEU A 88 -11.92 -9.15 -1.18
C LEU A 88 -13.24 -8.45 -0.85
N ALA A 89 -14.28 -8.66 -1.66
CA ALA A 89 -15.59 -8.07 -1.44
C ALA A 89 -16.32 -8.62 -0.20
N LYS A 90 -15.85 -9.74 0.35
CA LYS A 90 -16.46 -10.42 1.51
C LYS A 90 -15.68 -10.28 2.80
N ILE A 91 -14.42 -9.81 2.73
CA ILE A 91 -13.56 -9.66 3.90
C ILE A 91 -14.16 -8.62 4.85
N THR A 92 -14.20 -8.96 6.13
CA THR A 92 -14.66 -8.09 7.21
C THR A 92 -13.49 -7.60 8.06
N VAL A 93 -13.73 -6.57 8.86
CA VAL A 93 -12.75 -6.10 9.86
C VAL A 93 -12.44 -7.20 10.85
N GLU A 94 -13.44 -7.98 11.24
CA GLU A 94 -13.34 -9.09 12.18
C GLU A 94 -12.42 -10.18 11.65
N ASP A 95 -12.50 -10.51 10.36
CA ASP A 95 -11.59 -11.48 9.71
C ASP A 95 -10.14 -10.99 9.76
N CYS A 96 -9.91 -9.71 9.48
CA CYS A 96 -8.57 -9.11 9.54
C CYS A 96 -8.00 -9.13 10.96
N VAL A 97 -8.82 -8.82 11.97
CA VAL A 97 -8.41 -8.84 13.37
C VAL A 97 -8.11 -10.28 13.82
N ALA A 98 -8.93 -11.24 13.42
CA ALA A 98 -8.71 -12.64 13.73
C ALA A 98 -7.39 -13.15 13.14
N ALA A 99 -7.12 -12.87 11.87
CA ALA A 99 -5.87 -13.22 11.19
C ALA A 99 -4.65 -12.54 11.83
N LEU A 100 -4.77 -11.27 12.22
CA LEU A 100 -3.71 -10.57 12.94
C LEU A 100 -3.40 -11.25 14.28
N ARG A 101 -4.42 -11.57 15.05
CA ARG A 101 -4.25 -12.22 16.38
C ARG A 101 -3.64 -13.62 16.26
N ASP A 102 -4.03 -14.37 15.25
CA ASP A 102 -3.44 -15.68 14.97
C ASP A 102 -1.96 -15.56 14.62
N THR A 103 -1.61 -14.66 13.70
CA THR A 103 -0.22 -14.40 13.29
C THR A 103 0.66 -13.93 14.45
N TRP A 104 0.12 -13.11 15.37
CA TRP A 104 0.87 -12.51 16.47
C TRP A 104 0.62 -13.16 17.83
N SER A 105 0.00 -14.34 17.85
CA SER A 105 -0.21 -15.15 19.06
C SER A 105 1.07 -15.70 19.72
N PRO A 106 2.19 -15.99 18.99
CA PRO A 106 3.40 -16.55 19.59
C PRO A 106 3.97 -15.69 20.72
N ALA A 107 4.43 -16.35 21.79
CA ALA A 107 5.04 -15.69 22.94
C ALA A 107 6.40 -15.06 22.63
N HIS A 108 7.09 -15.56 21.60
CA HIS A 108 8.44 -15.12 21.23
C HIS A 108 8.38 -13.95 20.26
N ARG A 109 9.25 -12.99 20.48
CA ARG A 109 9.42 -11.82 19.61
C ARG A 109 10.88 -11.67 19.24
N LEU A 110 11.15 -11.33 18.00
CA LEU A 110 12.46 -10.88 17.54
C LEU A 110 12.41 -9.38 17.33
N VAL A 111 13.34 -8.66 17.98
CA VAL A 111 13.56 -7.24 17.73
C VAL A 111 14.94 -7.09 17.11
N MET A 112 15.01 -6.55 15.91
CA MET A 112 16.25 -6.34 15.18
C MET A 112 16.41 -4.87 14.83
N ILE A 113 17.57 -4.32 15.13
CA ILE A 113 17.93 -2.92 14.81
C ILE A 113 19.13 -2.98 13.87
N THR A 114 19.01 -2.35 12.70
CA THR A 114 20.04 -2.35 11.67
C THR A 114 20.36 -0.94 11.19
N GLY A 115 21.51 -0.79 10.52
CA GLY A 115 21.94 0.48 9.94
C GLY A 115 22.91 1.24 10.86
N ASN A 116 22.87 2.56 10.83
CA ASN A 116 23.75 3.45 11.59
C ASN A 116 23.22 3.83 12.98
N ALA A 117 22.34 3.02 13.55
CA ALA A 117 21.82 3.23 14.87
C ALA A 117 22.97 3.16 15.91
N LYS A 118 23.05 4.16 16.77
CA LYS A 118 24.02 4.14 17.88
C LYS A 118 23.41 3.35 19.04
N VAL A 119 23.62 2.05 19.01
CA VAL A 119 23.30 1.13 20.09
C VAL A 119 24.60 0.70 20.74
N ALA A 120 24.62 0.50 22.04
CA ALA A 120 25.78 -0.07 22.73
C ALA A 120 26.12 -1.47 22.20
N ASP A 121 27.35 -1.94 22.42
CA ASP A 121 27.79 -3.24 21.93
C ASP A 121 27.49 -4.40 22.90
N GLY A 122 27.40 -5.60 22.35
CA GLY A 122 27.29 -6.83 23.13
C GLY A 122 26.07 -6.87 24.06
N ASP A 123 26.29 -7.32 25.30
CA ASP A 123 25.25 -7.48 26.31
C ASP A 123 24.55 -6.15 26.68
N GLN A 124 25.26 -5.02 26.54
CA GLN A 124 24.66 -3.71 26.76
C GLN A 124 23.64 -3.35 25.67
N ALA A 125 23.85 -3.80 24.42
CA ALA A 125 22.86 -3.64 23.35
C ALA A 125 21.58 -4.40 23.67
N LEU A 126 21.71 -5.65 24.11
CA LEU A 126 20.57 -6.48 24.51
C LEU A 126 19.79 -5.82 25.66
N ALA A 127 20.49 -5.36 26.69
CA ALA A 127 19.87 -4.67 27.84
C ALA A 127 19.16 -3.39 27.41
N ALA A 128 19.76 -2.59 26.53
CA ALA A 128 19.16 -1.36 26.04
C ALA A 128 17.89 -1.60 25.22
N ILE A 129 17.91 -2.61 24.33
CA ILE A 129 16.73 -2.97 23.51
C ILE A 129 15.62 -3.53 24.39
N THR A 130 15.95 -4.44 25.33
CA THR A 130 14.98 -5.01 26.27
C THR A 130 14.33 -3.92 27.13
N THR A 131 15.14 -3.02 27.71
CA THR A 131 14.64 -1.91 28.51
C THR A 131 13.70 -0.99 27.70
N ALA A 132 14.07 -0.66 26.48
CA ALA A 132 13.23 0.18 25.61
C ALA A 132 11.90 -0.50 25.26
N PHE A 133 11.95 -1.80 24.98
CA PHE A 133 10.75 -2.60 24.71
C PHE A 133 9.84 -2.71 25.94
N GLU A 134 10.38 -3.04 27.10
CA GLU A 134 9.62 -3.13 28.36
C GLU A 134 9.01 -1.79 28.74
N LYS A 135 9.74 -0.70 28.56
CA LYS A 135 9.21 0.67 28.78
C LYS A 135 8.00 0.93 27.89
N SER A 136 8.06 0.56 26.62
CA SER A 136 6.90 0.69 25.72
C SER A 136 5.73 -0.18 26.20
N ARG A 137 6.01 -1.43 26.58
CA ARG A 137 4.99 -2.37 27.07
C ARG A 137 4.26 -1.92 28.34
N ALA A 138 4.91 -1.11 29.16
CA ALA A 138 4.30 -0.55 30.37
C ALA A 138 3.27 0.56 30.07
N LEU A 139 3.28 1.12 28.87
CA LEU A 139 2.33 2.16 28.46
C LEU A 139 1.03 1.52 27.96
N ALA A 140 -0.10 1.97 28.46
CA ALA A 140 -1.39 1.58 27.92
C ALA A 140 -1.60 2.18 26.52
N VAL A 141 -2.18 1.40 25.61
CA VAL A 141 -2.57 1.90 24.28
C VAL A 141 -4.04 2.31 24.30
N LYS A 142 -4.34 3.40 23.61
CA LYS A 142 -5.71 3.91 23.49
C LYS A 142 -6.30 3.44 22.17
N ALA A 143 -7.62 3.27 22.12
CA ALA A 143 -8.33 3.06 20.87
C ALA A 143 -7.99 4.19 19.87
N PRO A 144 -7.89 3.86 18.58
CA PRO A 144 -7.69 4.90 17.56
C PRO A 144 -8.88 5.85 17.53
N GLU A 145 -8.60 7.12 17.22
CA GLU A 145 -9.68 8.06 16.97
C GLU A 145 -10.49 7.61 15.75
N ALA A 146 -11.81 7.78 15.81
CA ALA A 146 -12.67 7.41 14.70
C ALA A 146 -12.28 8.20 13.44
N VAL A 147 -11.96 7.50 12.38
CA VAL A 147 -11.70 8.12 11.08
C VAL A 147 -13.01 8.72 10.57
N LYS A 148 -13.02 10.03 10.38
CA LYS A 148 -14.14 10.70 9.71
C LYS A 148 -14.07 10.36 8.22
N GLU A 149 -15.18 9.87 7.67
CA GLU A 149 -15.28 9.70 6.21
C GLU A 149 -15.00 11.05 5.54
N ALA A 150 -13.92 11.06 4.73
CA ALA A 150 -13.61 12.24 3.94
C ALA A 150 -14.60 12.30 2.77
N THR A 151 -15.46 13.30 2.77
CA THR A 151 -16.26 13.61 1.58
C THR A 151 -15.41 14.45 0.62
N TRP A 152 -15.47 14.11 -0.66
CA TRP A 152 -14.82 14.96 -1.67
C TRP A 152 -15.39 16.38 -1.59
N ALA A 153 -14.51 17.36 -1.52
CA ALA A 153 -14.89 18.76 -1.49
C ALA A 153 -15.60 19.20 -2.79
N TYR A 154 -15.32 18.49 -3.88
CA TYR A 154 -15.89 18.74 -5.19
C TYR A 154 -16.81 17.59 -5.61
N THR A 155 -18.12 17.79 -5.47
CA THR A 155 -19.15 16.85 -5.92
C THR A 155 -19.68 17.19 -7.31
N SER A 156 -19.34 18.38 -7.83
CA SER A 156 -19.68 18.84 -9.17
C SER A 156 -18.54 19.67 -9.72
N PHE A 157 -18.16 19.42 -10.97
CA PHE A 157 -17.13 20.14 -11.67
C PHE A 157 -17.68 21.28 -12.56
N GLY A 158 -18.97 21.54 -12.47
CA GLY A 158 -19.65 22.53 -13.28
C GLY A 158 -19.88 22.06 -14.72
N ALA A 159 -20.22 23.00 -15.60
CA ALA A 159 -20.40 22.71 -17.01
C ALA A 159 -19.05 22.40 -17.68
N PRO A 160 -19.00 21.52 -18.70
CA PRO A 160 -17.77 21.26 -19.46
C PRO A 160 -17.19 22.56 -20.02
N GLY A 161 -15.86 22.67 -19.98
CA GLY A 161 -15.16 23.81 -20.56
C GLY A 161 -15.38 23.88 -22.08
N LYS A 162 -15.51 25.09 -22.61
CA LYS A 162 -15.65 25.32 -24.06
C LYS A 162 -14.28 25.44 -24.72
N ILE A 163 -14.12 24.77 -25.85
CA ILE A 163 -12.91 24.86 -26.65
C ILE A 163 -12.99 26.14 -27.47
N ALA A 164 -12.00 27.04 -27.29
CA ALA A 164 -11.85 28.30 -28.07
C ALA A 164 -11.07 28.07 -29.37
N LYS A 165 -10.06 27.15 -29.35
CA LYS A 165 -9.21 26.88 -30.50
C LYS A 165 -8.77 25.43 -30.52
N THR A 166 -8.71 24.86 -31.73
CA THR A 166 -8.13 23.56 -32.00
C THR A 166 -7.11 23.66 -33.10
N ASP A 167 -5.87 23.23 -32.87
CA ASP A 167 -4.81 23.12 -33.88
C ASP A 167 -4.34 21.65 -33.92
N THR A 168 -3.76 21.28 -35.07
CA THR A 168 -3.20 19.94 -35.25
C THR A 168 -1.77 20.02 -35.74
N VAL A 169 -0.86 19.29 -35.11
CA VAL A 169 0.51 19.09 -35.60
C VAL A 169 0.53 17.72 -36.28
N ALA A 170 0.28 17.69 -37.58
CA ALA A 170 -0.03 16.48 -38.34
C ALA A 170 1.11 15.44 -38.35
N ASP A 171 2.35 15.94 -38.53
CA ASP A 171 3.58 15.09 -38.53
C ASP A 171 3.86 14.39 -37.19
N LEU A 172 3.36 14.94 -36.10
CA LEU A 172 3.50 14.37 -34.76
C LEU A 172 2.24 13.69 -34.27
N GLY A 173 1.13 13.77 -34.96
CA GLY A 173 -0.17 13.26 -34.55
C GLY A 173 -0.69 13.89 -33.25
N ILE A 174 -0.37 15.18 -33.01
CA ILE A 174 -0.76 15.90 -31.81
C ILE A 174 -1.93 16.85 -32.12
N THR A 175 -2.96 16.81 -31.27
CA THR A 175 -4.04 17.78 -31.24
C THR A 175 -3.81 18.75 -30.08
N LEU A 176 -3.80 20.03 -30.39
CA LEU A 176 -3.65 21.13 -29.43
C LEU A 176 -5.01 21.79 -29.22
N LEU A 177 -5.48 21.78 -27.97
CA LEU A 177 -6.74 22.42 -27.58
C LEU A 177 -6.46 23.62 -26.68
N GLN A 178 -7.15 24.72 -26.92
CA GLN A 178 -7.19 25.85 -26.00
C GLN A 178 -8.63 26.10 -25.60
N PHE A 179 -8.89 26.12 -24.30
CA PHE A 179 -10.20 26.41 -23.73
C PHE A 179 -10.39 27.91 -23.52
N GLU A 180 -11.65 28.37 -23.48
CA GLU A 180 -11.99 29.79 -23.24
C GLU A 180 -11.43 30.33 -21.92
N ASN A 181 -11.27 29.45 -20.89
CA ASN A 181 -10.66 29.79 -19.60
C ASN A 181 -9.13 29.86 -19.62
N GLY A 182 -8.49 29.72 -20.78
CA GLY A 182 -7.03 29.78 -20.94
C GLY A 182 -6.29 28.46 -20.72
N VAL A 183 -6.96 27.40 -20.27
CA VAL A 183 -6.35 26.06 -20.15
C VAL A 183 -5.95 25.55 -21.53
N ARG A 184 -4.78 24.94 -21.62
CA ARG A 184 -4.26 24.30 -22.85
C ARG A 184 -4.13 22.81 -22.59
N LEU A 185 -4.55 21.99 -23.56
CA LEU A 185 -4.45 20.56 -23.54
C LEU A 185 -3.80 20.06 -24.83
N ASN A 186 -2.74 19.28 -24.71
CA ASN A 186 -2.08 18.62 -25.84
C ASN A 186 -2.43 17.14 -25.76
N LEU A 187 -3.04 16.60 -26.81
CA LEU A 187 -3.44 15.20 -26.90
C LEU A 187 -2.63 14.52 -28.00
N LYS A 188 -2.01 13.39 -27.67
CA LYS A 188 -1.43 12.47 -28.63
C LYS A 188 -1.96 11.09 -28.33
N LYS A 189 -2.69 10.52 -29.26
CA LYS A 189 -3.10 9.11 -29.17
C LYS A 189 -1.92 8.26 -29.60
N THR A 190 -1.52 7.33 -28.74
CA THR A 190 -0.46 6.36 -29.02
C THR A 190 -1.01 4.94 -28.83
N ASP A 191 -0.32 3.97 -29.39
CA ASP A 191 -0.57 2.54 -29.24
C ASP A 191 0.63 1.82 -28.62
N PHE A 192 1.53 2.57 -27.96
CA PHE A 192 2.73 2.03 -27.34
C PHE A 192 2.38 1.06 -26.19
N GLU A 193 1.32 1.39 -25.46
CA GLU A 193 0.77 0.53 -24.40
C GLU A 193 -0.75 0.51 -24.53
N ALA A 194 -1.34 -0.66 -24.34
CA ALA A 194 -2.77 -0.84 -24.54
C ALA A 194 -3.65 -0.02 -23.56
N ASN A 195 -3.06 0.54 -22.50
CA ASN A 195 -3.77 1.14 -21.37
C ASN A 195 -3.15 2.44 -20.85
N SER A 196 -2.34 3.12 -21.63
CA SER A 196 -1.79 4.45 -21.28
C SER A 196 -2.58 5.58 -21.90
#